data_7455f8d157824a58bb489fee3dfe80a5
#
_entry.id   7455f8d157824a58bb489fee3dfe80a5
#
_cell.length_a   1.000
_cell.length_b   1.000
_cell.length_c   1.000
_cell.angle_alpha   90.00
_cell.angle_beta   90.00
_cell.angle_gamma   90.00
#
_symmetry.space_group_name_H-M   'P 1'
#
loop_
_entity.id
_entity.type
_entity.pdbx_description
1 polymer ?
#
loop_
_entity_poly.entity_id
_entity_poly.type
_entity_poly.pdbx_seq_one_letter_code
_entity_poly.pdbx_strand_id
1 'polypeptide(L)'
;MFHVLSFQKNYNRVLLSSVFLYSCFLFSFSFGSSISNFGQWTNLSATAKTAYTAGVIDGFKSPLIMPDEHEELIDKVVVCLKKLRISIVDVVTMIDNFYLNSENWGLSPQEAIRFQLVNGHCFPFLNEN
;
A
#
# COMPACT_ATOMS: atom_id res chain seq x y z
N MET A 1 -16.09 -58.06 12.46
CA MET A 1 -16.45 -57.10 11.41
C MET A 1 -16.48 -55.63 11.87
N PHE A 2 -16.02 -55.34 13.08
CA PHE A 2 -16.08 -53.96 13.69
C PHE A 2 -14.76 -53.18 13.64
N HIS A 3 -13.63 -53.74 13.26
CA HIS A 3 -12.33 -53.06 13.26
C HIS A 3 -12.02 -52.22 12.02
N VAL A 4 -12.67 -52.50 10.90
CA VAL A 4 -12.38 -51.80 9.60
C VAL A 4 -12.98 -50.41 9.54
N LEU A 5 -14.13 -50.17 10.17
CA LEU A 5 -14.81 -48.88 10.17
C LEU A 5 -14.12 -47.81 11.02
N SER A 6 -13.39 -48.21 12.06
CA SER A 6 -12.65 -47.27 12.90
C SER A 6 -11.40 -46.68 12.23
N PHE A 7 -10.77 -47.49 11.36
CA PHE A 7 -9.56 -47.06 10.64
C PHE A 7 -9.88 -46.02 9.56
N GLN A 8 -11.02 -46.15 8.90
CA GLN A 8 -11.45 -45.29 7.80
C GLN A 8 -11.82 -43.86 8.34
N LYS A 9 -12.38 -43.80 9.53
CA LYS A 9 -12.77 -42.52 10.17
C LYS A 9 -11.57 -41.67 10.58
N ASN A 10 -10.48 -42.30 10.99
CA ASN A 10 -9.24 -41.59 11.35
C ASN A 10 -8.46 -41.11 10.11
N TYR A 11 -8.47 -41.91 9.00
CA TYR A 11 -7.81 -41.53 7.76
C TYR A 11 -8.41 -40.27 7.13
N ASN A 12 -9.73 -40.17 7.10
CA ASN A 12 -10.42 -38.98 6.59
C ASN A 12 -10.18 -37.71 7.42
N ARG A 13 -9.99 -37.86 8.73
CA ARG A 13 -9.64 -36.71 9.61
C ARG A 13 -8.22 -36.21 9.39
N VAL A 14 -7.27 -37.10 9.18
CA VAL A 14 -5.86 -36.75 8.90
C VAL A 14 -5.74 -36.12 7.52
N LEU A 15 -6.44 -36.64 6.50
CA LEU A 15 -6.44 -36.05 5.14
C LEU A 15 -7.07 -34.66 5.11
N LEU A 16 -8.19 -34.45 5.79
CA LEU A 16 -8.84 -33.13 5.88
C LEU A 16 -7.94 -32.11 6.59
N SER A 17 -7.26 -32.52 7.65
CA SER A 17 -6.34 -31.66 8.40
C SER A 17 -5.11 -31.27 7.56
N SER A 18 -4.55 -32.18 6.77
CA SER A 18 -3.39 -31.92 5.93
C SER A 18 -3.71 -31.00 4.75
N VAL A 19 -4.90 -31.13 4.13
CA VAL A 19 -5.36 -30.26 3.04
C VAL A 19 -5.60 -28.83 3.55
N PHE A 20 -6.14 -28.68 4.76
CA PHE A 20 -6.37 -27.35 5.36
C PHE A 20 -5.06 -26.63 5.71
N LEU A 21 -4.07 -27.35 6.23
CA LEU A 21 -2.73 -26.81 6.49
C LEU A 21 -2.00 -26.41 5.20
N TYR A 22 -2.15 -27.17 4.12
CA TYR A 22 -1.53 -26.84 2.82
C TYR A 22 -2.18 -25.62 2.17
N SER A 23 -3.50 -25.46 2.30
CA SER A 23 -4.24 -24.29 1.82
C SER A 23 -3.83 -23.01 2.53
N CYS A 24 -3.59 -23.04 3.85
CA CYS A 24 -3.12 -21.87 4.61
C CYS A 24 -1.68 -21.46 4.22
N PHE A 25 -0.85 -22.42 3.80
CA PHE A 25 0.54 -22.12 3.42
C PHE A 25 0.66 -21.40 2.07
N LEU A 26 -0.31 -21.60 1.17
CA LEU A 26 -0.29 -20.96 -0.14
C LEU A 26 -0.72 -19.48 -0.12
N PHE A 27 -1.36 -19.01 0.97
CA PHE A 27 -1.80 -17.62 1.12
C PHE A 27 -0.80 -16.70 1.82
N SER A 28 0.35 -17.22 2.24
CA SER A 28 1.26 -16.47 3.15
C SER A 28 2.42 -15.74 2.45
N PHE A 29 2.49 -15.68 1.12
CA PHE A 29 3.54 -14.96 0.41
C PHE A 29 3.05 -13.73 -0.34
N SER A 30 2.29 -12.88 0.34
CA SER A 30 2.22 -11.47 -0.07
C SER A 30 3.37 -10.73 0.59
N PHE A 31 4.59 -10.91 0.10
CA PHE A 31 5.63 -9.93 0.30
C PHE A 31 5.15 -8.65 -0.39
N GLY A 32 4.74 -7.67 0.38
CA GLY A 32 4.56 -6.32 -0.09
C GLY A 32 5.91 -5.83 -0.63
N SER A 33 6.21 -6.12 -1.90
CA SER A 33 7.38 -5.55 -2.55
C SER A 33 7.17 -4.05 -2.62
N SER A 34 8.00 -3.28 -1.93
CA SER A 34 7.99 -1.83 -2.05
C SER A 34 8.26 -1.47 -3.51
N ILE A 35 7.37 -0.67 -4.11
CA ILE A 35 7.57 -0.16 -5.46
C ILE A 35 8.62 0.94 -5.36
N SER A 36 9.78 0.71 -5.99
CA SER A 36 10.97 1.53 -5.78
C SER A 36 11.33 2.43 -6.95
N ASN A 37 10.67 2.29 -8.12
CA ASN A 37 11.03 3.03 -9.32
C ASN A 37 9.90 3.07 -10.38
N PHE A 38 10.11 3.86 -11.42
CA PHE A 38 9.21 4.00 -12.58
C PHE A 38 8.86 2.66 -13.26
N GLY A 39 9.85 1.79 -13.49
CA GLY A 39 9.63 0.53 -14.19
C GLY A 39 8.65 -0.39 -13.44
N GLN A 40 8.74 -0.44 -12.12
CA GLN A 40 7.79 -1.19 -11.29
C GLN A 40 6.42 -0.51 -11.26
N TRP A 41 6.38 0.83 -11.19
CA TRP A 41 5.15 1.60 -11.19
C TRP A 41 4.34 1.43 -12.49
N THR A 42 4.99 1.50 -13.66
CA THR A 42 4.31 1.37 -14.95
C THR A 42 3.72 -0.01 -15.20
N ASN A 43 4.28 -1.05 -14.58
CA ASN A 43 3.77 -2.43 -14.68
C ASN A 43 2.53 -2.67 -13.81
N LEU A 44 2.12 -1.73 -12.97
CA LEU A 44 0.91 -1.85 -12.18
C LEU A 44 -0.35 -1.55 -13.00
N SER A 45 -1.41 -2.31 -12.72
CA SER A 45 -2.75 -1.95 -13.18
C SER A 45 -3.23 -0.64 -12.52
N ALA A 46 -4.20 0.04 -13.11
CA ALA A 46 -4.79 1.26 -12.53
C ALA A 46 -5.32 1.01 -11.10
N THR A 47 -5.96 -0.12 -10.87
CA THR A 47 -6.45 -0.51 -9.53
C THR A 47 -5.29 -0.69 -8.54
N ALA A 48 -4.19 -1.33 -8.97
CA ALA A 48 -3.03 -1.54 -8.11
C ALA A 48 -2.32 -0.21 -7.79
N LYS A 49 -2.20 0.71 -8.75
CA LYS A 49 -1.71 2.08 -8.53
C LYS A 49 -2.54 2.82 -7.49
N THR A 50 -3.87 2.76 -7.61
CA THR A 50 -4.79 3.40 -6.67
C THR A 50 -4.68 2.80 -5.27
N ALA A 51 -4.64 1.48 -5.16
CA ALA A 51 -4.50 0.77 -3.87
C ALA A 51 -3.15 1.08 -3.19
N TYR A 52 -2.06 1.08 -3.96
CA TYR A 52 -0.74 1.46 -3.46
C TYR A 52 -0.73 2.90 -2.93
N THR A 53 -1.25 3.84 -3.73
CA THR A 53 -1.28 5.27 -3.37
C THR A 53 -2.11 5.50 -2.10
N ALA A 54 -3.28 4.85 -2.00
CA ALA A 54 -4.11 4.90 -0.79
C ALA A 54 -3.36 4.37 0.43
N GLY A 55 -2.67 3.23 0.29
CA GLY A 55 -1.87 2.63 1.36
C GLY A 55 -0.71 3.52 1.82
N VAL A 56 -0.03 4.21 0.90
CA VAL A 56 1.04 5.17 1.25
C VAL A 56 0.45 6.36 2.03
N ILE A 57 -0.67 6.93 1.57
CA ILE A 57 -1.31 8.07 2.26
C ILE A 57 -1.84 7.65 3.63
N ASP A 58 -2.42 6.46 3.77
CA ASP A 58 -2.85 5.93 5.06
C ASP A 58 -1.66 5.58 5.97
N GLY A 59 -0.55 5.14 5.40
CA GLY A 59 0.70 4.90 6.11
C GLY A 59 1.27 6.16 6.76
N PHE A 60 1.10 7.32 6.14
CA PHE A 60 1.48 8.60 6.75
C PHE A 60 0.68 8.91 8.02
N LYS A 61 -0.52 8.36 8.18
CA LYS A 61 -1.36 8.53 9.38
C LYS A 61 -1.03 7.54 10.50
N SER A 62 -0.09 6.62 10.30
CA SER A 62 0.22 5.59 11.29
C SER A 62 1.22 6.11 12.33
N PRO A 63 0.87 6.17 13.62
CA PRO A 63 1.78 6.63 14.69
C PRO A 63 2.98 5.72 14.89
N LEU A 64 2.98 4.50 14.31
CA LEU A 64 4.09 3.55 14.40
C LEU A 64 5.30 3.92 13.55
N ILE A 65 5.15 4.83 12.59
CA ILE A 65 6.18 5.16 11.60
C ILE A 65 6.80 6.53 11.89
N MET A 66 6.11 7.40 12.64
CA MET A 66 6.52 8.78 12.82
C MET A 66 6.47 9.19 14.30
N PRO A 67 7.57 9.75 14.88
CA PRO A 67 7.56 10.40 16.18
C PRO A 67 6.66 11.64 16.19
N ASP A 68 6.26 12.09 17.38
CA ASP A 68 5.26 13.14 17.66
C ASP A 68 5.38 14.46 16.84
N GLU A 69 6.57 14.82 16.41
CA GLU A 69 6.80 16.02 15.58
C GLU A 69 6.19 15.93 14.16
N HIS A 70 5.85 14.74 13.69
CA HIS A 70 5.29 14.51 12.35
C HIS A 70 3.76 14.40 12.35
N GLU A 71 3.11 14.23 13.50
CA GLU A 71 1.66 14.12 13.60
C GLU A 71 0.97 15.40 13.07
N GLU A 72 1.50 16.57 13.45
CA GLU A 72 1.01 17.88 12.98
C GLU A 72 1.15 18.04 11.45
N LEU A 73 2.25 17.57 10.87
CA LEU A 73 2.48 17.63 9.42
C LEU A 73 1.45 16.80 8.67
N ILE A 74 1.12 15.61 9.19
CA ILE A 74 0.17 14.70 8.58
C ILE A 74 -1.24 15.28 8.60
N ASP A 75 -1.65 15.85 9.73
CA ASP A 75 -2.95 16.49 9.84
C ASP A 75 -3.08 17.65 8.85
N LYS A 76 -2.05 18.46 8.69
CA LYS A 76 -2.01 19.55 7.70
C LYS A 76 -2.12 19.01 6.26
N VAL A 77 -1.48 17.88 5.92
CA VAL A 77 -1.62 17.25 4.60
C VAL A 77 -3.04 16.74 4.39
N VAL A 78 -3.66 16.11 5.38
CA VAL A 78 -5.04 15.64 5.30
C VAL A 78 -6.03 16.81 5.13
N VAL A 79 -5.81 17.91 5.85
CA VAL A 79 -6.60 19.14 5.68
C VAL A 79 -6.42 19.73 4.28
N CYS A 80 -5.20 19.76 3.75
CA CYS A 80 -4.89 20.19 2.40
C CYS A 80 -5.66 19.38 1.35
N LEU A 81 -5.58 18.03 1.42
CA LEU A 81 -6.29 17.15 0.51
C LEU A 81 -7.79 17.43 0.49
N LYS A 82 -8.39 17.64 1.66
CA LYS A 82 -9.82 17.96 1.80
C LYS A 82 -10.15 19.34 1.22
N LYS A 83 -9.38 20.38 1.56
CA LYS A 83 -9.61 21.75 1.08
C LYS A 83 -9.48 21.84 -0.44
N LEU A 84 -8.48 21.19 -1.03
CA LEU A 84 -8.23 21.18 -2.47
C LEU A 84 -9.06 20.12 -3.22
N ARG A 85 -9.83 19.29 -2.50
CA ARG A 85 -10.62 18.16 -3.05
C ARG A 85 -9.78 17.20 -3.91
N ILE A 86 -8.55 16.97 -3.51
CA ILE A 86 -7.63 16.05 -4.19
C ILE A 86 -8.04 14.62 -3.83
N SER A 87 -8.40 13.83 -4.84
CA SER A 87 -8.72 12.41 -4.70
C SER A 87 -7.46 11.54 -4.83
N ILE A 88 -7.56 10.25 -4.45
CA ILE A 88 -6.46 9.28 -4.67
C ILE A 88 -6.12 9.14 -6.16
N VAL A 89 -7.11 9.26 -7.05
CA VAL A 89 -6.90 9.20 -8.51
C VAL A 89 -6.09 10.41 -8.99
N ASP A 90 -6.35 11.59 -8.40
CA ASP A 90 -5.56 12.78 -8.73
C ASP A 90 -4.10 12.60 -8.30
N VAL A 91 -3.86 11.99 -7.12
CA VAL A 91 -2.50 11.68 -6.67
C VAL A 91 -1.82 10.65 -7.57
N VAL A 92 -2.53 9.63 -8.05
CA VAL A 92 -1.99 8.70 -9.08
C VAL A 92 -1.58 9.45 -10.34
N THR A 93 -2.40 10.39 -10.79
CA THR A 93 -2.08 11.25 -11.95
C THR A 93 -0.85 12.13 -11.69
N MET A 94 -0.70 12.66 -10.48
CA MET A 94 0.50 13.40 -10.08
C MET A 94 1.76 12.53 -10.15
N ILE A 95 1.69 11.27 -9.71
CA ILE A 95 2.81 10.32 -9.81
C ILE A 95 3.13 10.02 -11.28
N ASP A 96 2.11 9.76 -12.11
CA ASP A 96 2.32 9.51 -13.53
C ASP A 96 2.98 10.73 -14.21
N ASN A 97 2.54 11.96 -13.91
CA ASN A 97 3.15 13.19 -14.39
C ASN A 97 4.59 13.41 -13.89
N PHE A 98 4.89 13.04 -12.65
CA PHE A 98 6.24 13.10 -12.09
C PHE A 98 7.24 12.28 -12.91
N TYR A 99 6.81 11.14 -13.40
CA TYR A 99 7.62 10.25 -14.21
C TYR A 99 7.70 10.61 -15.70
N LEU A 100 7.03 11.68 -16.16
CA LEU A 100 7.26 12.22 -17.51
C LEU A 100 8.69 12.77 -17.65
N ASN A 101 9.32 13.20 -16.55
CA ASN A 101 10.74 13.51 -16.55
C ASN A 101 11.56 12.25 -16.26
N SER A 102 12.44 11.88 -17.21
CA SER A 102 13.29 10.67 -17.09
C SER A 102 14.28 10.72 -15.93
N GLU A 103 14.64 11.91 -15.43
CA GLU A 103 15.50 12.06 -14.26
C GLU A 103 14.86 11.47 -12.99
N ASN A 104 13.53 11.37 -12.96
CA ASN A 104 12.77 10.85 -11.84
C ASN A 104 12.59 9.31 -11.85
N TRP A 105 13.01 8.62 -12.91
CA TRP A 105 12.75 7.18 -13.08
C TRP A 105 13.37 6.29 -12.01
N GLY A 106 14.44 6.74 -11.38
CA GLY A 106 15.08 6.04 -10.27
C GLY A 106 14.38 6.23 -8.91
N LEU A 107 13.47 7.20 -8.81
CA LEU A 107 12.79 7.55 -7.57
C LEU A 107 11.55 6.67 -7.36
N SER A 108 11.15 6.47 -6.11
CA SER A 108 9.95 5.71 -5.76
C SER A 108 8.68 6.54 -5.96
N PRO A 109 7.50 5.90 -6.15
CA PRO A 109 6.23 6.62 -6.15
C PRO A 109 5.94 7.35 -4.83
N GLN A 110 6.48 6.86 -3.71
CA GLN A 110 6.38 7.55 -2.42
C GLN A 110 7.13 8.89 -2.44
N GLU A 111 8.30 8.95 -3.06
CA GLU A 111 9.03 10.20 -3.27
C GLU A 111 8.27 11.13 -4.22
N ALA A 112 7.65 10.59 -5.28
CA ALA A 112 6.78 11.36 -6.16
C ALA A 112 5.61 12.01 -5.38
N ILE A 113 4.95 11.28 -4.49
CA ILE A 113 3.91 11.83 -3.59
C ILE A 113 4.48 12.96 -2.74
N ARG A 114 5.66 12.77 -2.15
CA ARG A 114 6.30 13.79 -1.33
C ARG A 114 6.60 15.06 -2.13
N PHE A 115 7.16 14.94 -3.32
CA PHE A 115 7.51 16.09 -4.14
C PHE A 115 6.29 16.80 -4.72
N GLN A 116 5.34 16.06 -5.28
CA GLN A 116 4.20 16.64 -5.98
C GLN A 116 3.11 17.11 -5.02
N LEU A 117 2.79 16.30 -4.02
CA LEU A 117 1.70 16.59 -3.10
C LEU A 117 2.18 17.45 -1.93
N VAL A 118 3.15 16.99 -1.16
CA VAL A 118 3.56 17.65 0.10
C VAL A 118 4.29 18.94 -0.20
N ASN A 119 5.39 18.89 -0.96
CA ASN A 119 6.21 20.07 -1.27
C ASN A 119 5.61 20.95 -2.37
N GLY A 120 4.72 20.40 -3.21
CA GLY A 120 4.03 21.13 -4.26
C GLY A 120 2.69 21.72 -3.77
N HIS A 121 1.63 20.93 -3.87
CA HIS A 121 0.26 21.41 -3.66
C HIS A 121 -0.06 21.78 -2.22
N CYS A 122 0.49 21.05 -1.22
CA CYS A 122 0.17 21.26 0.20
C CYS A 122 1.12 22.22 0.92
N PHE A 123 2.22 22.61 0.29
CA PHE A 123 3.20 23.49 0.93
C PHE A 123 2.61 24.79 1.55
N PRO A 124 1.66 25.51 0.91
CA PRO A 124 1.05 26.70 1.51
C PRO A 124 0.33 26.40 2.84
N PHE A 125 -0.28 25.22 2.96
CA PHE A 125 -1.03 24.80 4.15
C PHE A 125 -0.13 24.35 5.30
N LEU A 126 1.12 23.98 5.02
CA LEU A 126 2.07 23.53 6.02
C LEU A 126 2.63 24.69 6.85
N ASN A 127 2.60 25.91 6.30
CA ASN A 127 3.14 27.12 6.92
C ASN A 127 2.07 28.03 7.53
N GLU A 128 0.79 27.65 7.46
CA GLU A 128 -0.29 28.35 8.18
C GLU A 128 -0.23 27.97 9.67
N ASN A 129 0.14 28.95 10.53
CA ASN A 129 0.10 28.84 11.99
C ASN A 129 -1.32 29.01 12.52
#